data_dbf68d32dd405ffc93ef28de459cd66b
#
_entry.id   dbf68d32dd405ffc93ef28de459cd66b
#
_cell.length_a   1.000
_cell.length_b   1.000
_cell.length_c   1.000
_cell.angle_alpha   90.00
_cell.angle_beta   90.00
_cell.angle_gamma   90.00
#
_symmetry.space_group_name_H-M   'P 1'
#
loop_
_entity.id
_entity.type
_entity.pdbx_description
1 polymer ?
#
loop_
_entity_poly.entity_id
_entity_poly.type
_entity_poly.pdbx_seq_one_letter_code
_entity_poly.pdbx_strand_id
1 'polypeptide(L)'
;MLQTNISHTCIAWGDPPNTVRAYAHHLQAFLKFLSEEGRDWKTLTLAQLAEFVGWLRRTHSRSRESRADSTINTVLAAVGSFYEYQDRLGIETNISRSRRFGARSSYKPFLHHINRNRSLRRALAQVRVTRHFPRVFSPREVQALLDACMRRRDRLLVSLLYESGMRIGQALGLRHADIRSFDGEIDIVPRANSNGARAKSRSPYTVHVSKELMALYADYLVHEHKETSHDYVFVNWWSGRIGAPMTYSTVIDLFRKLSSKTGLRATPHMFRHTHATELLRAGWDAAYVQRRLGHAQIQTTVNTYGHLSTGDMGEMFARYQRERAR
;
A
#
# COMPACT_ATOMS: atom_id res chain seq x y z
N MET A 1 -29.63 11.24 7.05
CA MET A 1 -28.71 11.97 7.96
C MET A 1 -27.40 11.24 8.27
N LEU A 2 -27.36 9.94 8.63
CA LEU A 2 -26.09 9.25 8.94
C LEU A 2 -25.16 9.06 7.73
N GLN A 3 -25.69 8.81 6.53
CA GLN A 3 -24.86 8.65 5.31
C GLN A 3 -24.15 9.96 4.90
N THR A 4 -24.78 11.12 5.13
CA THR A 4 -24.18 12.44 4.85
C THR A 4 -23.03 12.74 5.80
N ASN A 5 -23.13 12.35 7.06
CA ASN A 5 -22.06 12.53 8.05
C ASN A 5 -20.81 11.70 7.76
N ILE A 6 -20.94 10.52 7.13
CA ILE A 6 -19.82 9.64 6.79
C ILE A 6 -18.91 10.28 5.74
N SER A 7 -19.49 10.89 4.70
CA SER A 7 -18.73 11.60 3.66
C SER A 7 -18.03 12.82 4.23
N HIS A 8 -18.68 13.58 5.11
CA HIS A 8 -18.10 14.76 5.75
C HIS A 8 -16.94 14.41 6.70
N THR A 9 -17.01 13.30 7.44
CA THR A 9 -15.94 12.89 8.36
C THR A 9 -14.59 12.70 7.64
N CYS A 10 -14.60 12.05 6.48
CA CYS A 10 -13.38 11.75 5.72
C CYS A 10 -12.91 12.93 4.86
N ILE A 11 -13.83 13.75 4.35
CA ILE A 11 -13.53 14.93 3.52
C ILE A 11 -12.94 16.06 4.38
N ALA A 12 -13.43 16.25 5.59
CA ALA A 12 -12.96 17.29 6.51
C ALA A 12 -11.49 17.13 6.95
N TRP A 13 -10.89 15.94 6.75
CA TRP A 13 -9.51 15.65 7.16
C TRP A 13 -8.51 15.69 6.01
N GLY A 14 -8.95 16.01 4.79
CA GLY A 14 -8.08 16.06 3.60
C GLY A 14 -7.52 14.68 3.21
N ASP A 15 -8.21 13.61 3.57
CA ASP A 15 -7.79 12.25 3.25
C ASP A 15 -7.86 11.98 1.73
N PRO A 16 -6.94 11.15 1.20
CA PRO A 16 -6.98 10.75 -0.20
C PRO A 16 -8.30 10.03 -0.54
N PRO A 17 -8.91 10.25 -1.73
CA PRO A 17 -10.21 9.67 -2.11
C PRO A 17 -10.34 8.16 -1.92
N ASN A 18 -9.24 7.40 -2.06
CA ASN A 18 -9.26 5.96 -1.80
C ASN A 18 -9.41 5.63 -0.30
N THR A 19 -8.83 6.45 0.58
CA THR A 19 -9.01 6.34 2.04
C THR A 19 -10.46 6.66 2.41
N VAL A 20 -11.02 7.73 1.84
CA VAL A 20 -12.42 8.11 2.02
C VAL A 20 -13.35 6.98 1.62
N ARG A 21 -13.15 6.40 0.42
CA ARG A 21 -13.95 5.26 -0.07
C ARG A 21 -13.82 4.03 0.83
N ALA A 22 -12.61 3.68 1.25
CA ALA A 22 -12.37 2.55 2.15
C ALA A 22 -13.07 2.75 3.50
N TYR A 23 -12.95 3.94 4.09
CA TYR A 23 -13.60 4.27 5.35
C TYR A 23 -15.13 4.27 5.23
N ALA A 24 -15.68 4.77 4.13
CA ALA A 24 -17.12 4.69 3.87
C ALA A 24 -17.62 3.23 3.87
N HIS A 25 -16.94 2.32 3.18
CA HIS A 25 -17.29 0.90 3.21
C HIS A 25 -17.13 0.27 4.60
N HIS A 26 -16.11 0.65 5.35
CA HIS A 26 -15.90 0.13 6.70
C HIS A 26 -16.97 0.63 7.67
N LEU A 27 -17.35 1.90 7.57
CA LEU A 27 -18.44 2.47 8.38
C LEU A 27 -19.80 1.90 7.98
N GLN A 28 -20.02 1.58 6.69
CA GLN A 28 -21.22 0.87 6.27
C GLN A 28 -21.38 -0.48 7.00
N ALA A 29 -20.27 -1.23 7.16
CA ALA A 29 -20.30 -2.49 7.91
C ALA A 29 -20.64 -2.25 9.40
N PHE A 30 -20.12 -1.18 9.99
CA PHE A 30 -20.44 -0.81 11.37
C PHE A 30 -21.90 -0.42 11.55
N LEU A 31 -22.45 0.41 10.66
CA LEU A 31 -23.86 0.80 10.69
C LEU A 31 -24.81 -0.38 10.48
N LYS A 32 -24.42 -1.33 9.62
CA LYS A 32 -25.15 -2.56 9.41
C LYS A 32 -25.25 -3.39 10.71
N PHE A 33 -24.13 -3.57 11.41
CA PHE A 33 -24.10 -4.23 12.71
C PHE A 33 -25.02 -3.53 13.72
N LEU A 34 -24.95 -2.21 13.83
CA LEU A 34 -25.81 -1.45 14.74
C LEU A 34 -27.30 -1.64 14.43
N SER A 35 -27.66 -1.63 13.15
CA SER A 35 -29.05 -1.84 12.69
C SER A 35 -29.54 -3.26 12.99
N GLU A 36 -28.70 -4.28 12.74
CA GLU A 36 -29.07 -5.69 12.99
C GLU A 36 -29.25 -5.99 14.48
N GLU A 37 -28.46 -5.34 15.35
CA GLU A 37 -28.50 -5.53 16.79
C GLU A 37 -29.39 -4.50 17.52
N GLY A 38 -30.09 -3.63 16.79
CA GLY A 38 -30.97 -2.61 17.38
C GLY A 38 -30.26 -1.60 18.30
N ARG A 39 -29.00 -1.25 17.98
CA ARG A 39 -28.14 -0.43 18.84
C ARG A 39 -27.95 0.98 18.32
N ASP A 40 -27.80 1.92 19.26
CA ASP A 40 -27.44 3.30 18.93
C ASP A 40 -25.92 3.48 19.12
N TRP A 41 -25.28 4.10 18.12
CA TRP A 41 -23.84 4.37 18.14
C TRP A 41 -23.44 5.34 19.29
N LYS A 42 -24.36 6.21 19.77
CA LYS A 42 -24.08 7.15 20.88
C LYS A 42 -23.91 6.43 22.21
N THR A 43 -24.71 5.41 22.45
CA THR A 43 -24.75 4.66 23.71
C THR A 43 -23.92 3.38 23.69
N LEU A 44 -23.25 3.10 22.55
CA LEU A 44 -22.45 1.88 22.39
C LEU A 44 -21.32 1.82 23.41
N THR A 45 -21.13 0.66 24.05
CA THR A 45 -20.06 0.41 25.02
C THR A 45 -18.86 -0.28 24.37
N LEU A 46 -17.70 -0.27 25.06
CA LEU A 46 -16.51 -1.01 24.60
C LEU A 46 -16.76 -2.52 24.52
N ALA A 47 -17.59 -3.09 25.42
CA ALA A 47 -17.97 -4.50 25.36
C ALA A 47 -18.74 -4.81 24.07
N GLN A 48 -19.70 -3.97 23.72
CA GLN A 48 -20.45 -4.10 22.47
C GLN A 48 -19.59 -3.86 21.23
N LEU A 49 -18.55 -3.05 21.31
CA LEU A 49 -17.56 -2.93 20.24
C LEU A 49 -16.74 -4.22 20.06
N ALA A 50 -16.48 -4.97 21.15
CA ALA A 50 -15.88 -6.29 21.04
C ALA A 50 -16.83 -7.32 20.38
N GLU A 51 -18.13 -7.24 20.63
CA GLU A 51 -19.13 -8.04 19.91
C GLU A 51 -19.16 -7.72 18.41
N PHE A 52 -18.98 -6.45 18.04
CA PHE A 52 -18.82 -6.06 16.63
C PHE A 52 -17.61 -6.75 15.98
N VAL A 53 -16.49 -6.88 16.69
CA VAL A 53 -15.33 -7.66 16.20
C VAL A 53 -15.71 -9.12 15.95
N GLY A 54 -16.45 -9.73 16.87
CA GLY A 54 -17.02 -11.08 16.71
C GLY A 54 -17.94 -11.19 15.49
N TRP A 55 -18.80 -10.19 15.29
CA TRP A 55 -19.70 -10.11 14.15
C TRP A 55 -18.91 -9.99 12.82
N LEU A 56 -17.84 -9.16 12.78
CA LEU A 56 -16.97 -9.03 11.61
C LEU A 56 -16.28 -10.35 11.23
N ARG A 57 -15.91 -11.19 12.21
CA ARG A 57 -15.30 -12.50 11.98
C ARG A 57 -16.31 -13.51 11.44
N ARG A 58 -17.56 -13.48 11.93
CA ARG A 58 -18.64 -14.38 11.48
C ARG A 58 -19.21 -13.97 10.13
N THR A 59 -19.26 -12.67 9.84
CA THR A 59 -19.78 -12.16 8.57
C THR A 59 -18.75 -12.39 7.48
N HIS A 60 -19.09 -13.29 6.54
CA HIS A 60 -18.21 -13.66 5.45
C HIS A 60 -17.90 -12.44 4.55
N SER A 61 -16.65 -12.36 4.08
CA SER A 61 -16.32 -11.47 2.99
C SER A 61 -16.96 -11.96 1.68
N ARG A 62 -16.94 -11.16 0.61
CA ARG A 62 -17.42 -11.59 -0.73
C ARG A 62 -16.77 -12.90 -1.21
N SER A 63 -15.62 -13.29 -0.67
CA SER A 63 -14.89 -14.52 -0.98
C SER A 63 -15.28 -15.74 -0.13
N ARG A 64 -16.32 -15.66 0.71
CA ARG A 64 -16.76 -16.70 1.67
C ARG A 64 -15.71 -17.07 2.75
N GLU A 65 -14.58 -16.39 2.81
CA GLU A 65 -13.57 -16.55 3.87
C GLU A 65 -13.80 -15.56 5.01
N SER A 66 -13.40 -15.93 6.23
CA SER A 66 -13.40 -15.00 7.38
C SER A 66 -12.51 -13.80 7.08
N ARG A 67 -12.89 -12.61 7.58
CA ARG A 67 -12.07 -11.42 7.39
C ARG A 67 -10.75 -11.55 8.14
N ALA A 68 -9.65 -11.23 7.46
CA ALA A 68 -8.33 -11.19 8.09
C ALA A 68 -8.28 -10.14 9.22
N ASP A 69 -7.55 -10.43 10.31
CA ASP A 69 -7.42 -9.54 11.46
C ASP A 69 -6.87 -8.15 11.08
N SER A 70 -6.02 -8.05 10.06
CA SER A 70 -5.56 -6.77 9.51
C SER A 70 -6.70 -5.94 8.90
N THR A 71 -7.66 -6.59 8.23
CA THR A 71 -8.86 -5.95 7.70
C THR A 71 -9.76 -5.47 8.83
N ILE A 72 -9.94 -6.30 9.87
CA ILE A 72 -10.72 -5.92 11.08
C ILE A 72 -10.09 -4.68 11.72
N ASN A 73 -8.77 -4.61 11.87
CA ASN A 73 -8.09 -3.44 12.40
C ASN A 73 -8.30 -2.18 11.54
N THR A 74 -8.40 -2.32 10.23
CA THR A 74 -8.70 -1.19 9.34
C THR A 74 -10.14 -0.70 9.53
N VAL A 75 -11.09 -1.63 9.73
CA VAL A 75 -12.49 -1.28 10.08
C VAL A 75 -12.55 -0.55 11.41
N LEU A 76 -11.86 -1.06 12.43
CA LEU A 76 -11.81 -0.43 13.76
C LEU A 76 -11.15 0.95 13.73
N ALA A 77 -10.14 1.16 12.87
CA ALA A 77 -9.54 2.47 12.65
C ALA A 77 -10.54 3.47 12.04
N ALA A 78 -11.36 3.03 11.08
CA ALA A 78 -12.42 3.86 10.50
C ALA A 78 -13.48 4.23 11.54
N VAL A 79 -13.93 3.27 12.36
CA VAL A 79 -14.87 3.49 13.47
C VAL A 79 -14.26 4.45 14.49
N GLY A 80 -12.97 4.28 14.82
CA GLY A 80 -12.26 5.19 15.70
C GLY A 80 -12.20 6.62 15.18
N SER A 81 -11.97 6.81 13.89
CA SER A 81 -11.99 8.12 13.26
C SER A 81 -13.38 8.75 13.25
N PHE A 82 -14.44 7.94 13.11
CA PHE A 82 -15.81 8.39 13.22
C PHE A 82 -16.10 8.95 14.62
N TYR A 83 -15.78 8.22 15.69
CA TYR A 83 -15.98 8.70 17.06
C TYR A 83 -15.13 9.94 17.38
N GLU A 84 -13.89 10.00 16.88
CA GLU A 84 -13.05 11.20 17.06
C GLU A 84 -13.66 12.43 16.37
N TYR A 85 -14.32 12.26 15.24
CA TYR A 85 -15.03 13.35 14.57
C TYR A 85 -16.27 13.79 15.36
N GLN A 86 -17.06 12.86 15.89
CA GLN A 86 -18.22 13.19 16.72
C GLN A 86 -17.81 13.92 18.01
N ASP A 87 -16.71 13.51 18.65
CA ASP A 87 -16.14 14.22 19.80
C ASP A 87 -15.79 15.68 19.47
N ARG A 88 -15.24 15.94 18.27
CA ARG A 88 -14.91 17.31 17.81
C ARG A 88 -16.15 18.16 17.56
N LEU A 89 -17.26 17.54 17.19
CA LEU A 89 -18.55 18.21 17.04
C LEU A 89 -19.25 18.44 18.40
N GLY A 90 -18.64 18.04 19.51
CA GLY A 90 -19.23 18.17 20.85
C GLY A 90 -20.34 17.15 21.15
N ILE A 91 -20.43 16.07 20.34
CA ILE A 91 -21.42 15.01 20.57
C ILE A 91 -20.85 14.03 21.58
N GLU A 92 -21.48 13.97 22.76
CA GLU A 92 -21.12 13.02 23.79
C GLU A 92 -21.49 11.59 23.40
N THR A 93 -20.53 10.67 23.57
CA THR A 93 -20.72 9.23 23.32
C THR A 93 -20.05 8.41 24.40
N ASN A 94 -20.53 7.20 24.66
CA ASN A 94 -19.92 6.29 25.65
C ASN A 94 -18.51 5.82 25.24
N ILE A 95 -18.14 5.94 23.96
CA ILE A 95 -16.83 5.62 23.40
C ILE A 95 -15.97 6.87 23.25
N SER A 96 -16.33 8.01 23.88
CA SER A 96 -15.58 9.25 23.76
C SER A 96 -14.10 9.02 24.11
N ARG A 97 -13.22 9.44 23.18
CA ARG A 97 -11.75 9.39 23.35
C ARG A 97 -11.24 10.56 24.21
N SER A 98 -12.07 11.56 24.38
CA SER A 98 -11.72 12.80 25.10
C SER A 98 -11.88 12.67 26.61
N ARG A 99 -12.31 11.54 27.15
CA ARG A 99 -12.15 11.32 28.58
C ARG A 99 -10.66 11.46 28.90
N ARG A 100 -10.30 12.71 29.18
CA ARG A 100 -9.02 13.10 29.76
C ARG A 100 -8.76 12.12 30.87
N PHE A 101 -7.80 11.25 30.69
CA PHE A 101 -7.22 10.53 31.84
C PHE A 101 -6.92 11.60 32.85
N GLY A 102 -7.64 11.56 33.96
CA GLY A 102 -7.74 12.61 34.92
C GLY A 102 -6.38 13.17 35.28
N ALA A 103 -6.35 14.46 35.44
CA ALA A 103 -5.23 15.26 35.92
C ALA A 103 -4.72 14.82 37.31
N ARG A 104 -4.32 13.57 37.48
CA ARG A 104 -3.75 13.03 38.71
C ARG A 104 -2.37 12.37 38.54
N SER A 105 -1.76 12.45 37.36
CA SER A 105 -0.32 12.16 37.26
C SER A 105 0.43 13.47 37.10
N SER A 106 0.99 13.94 38.21
CA SER A 106 1.88 15.12 38.25
C SER A 106 3.22 14.87 37.52
N TYR A 107 3.45 13.69 37.01
CA TYR A 107 4.64 13.34 36.25
C TYR A 107 4.48 13.77 34.82
N LYS A 108 5.20 14.85 34.44
CA LYS A 108 5.38 15.27 33.05
C LYS A 108 6.71 14.71 32.55
N PRO A 109 6.74 13.78 31.58
CA PRO A 109 8.00 13.33 30.97
C PRO A 109 8.80 14.51 30.45
N PHE A 110 10.11 14.46 30.53
CA PHE A 110 11.06 15.52 30.13
C PHE A 110 10.79 16.11 28.72
N LEU A 111 10.25 15.31 27.78
CA LEU A 111 9.92 15.73 26.41
C LEU A 111 8.43 16.04 26.20
N HIS A 112 7.64 16.27 27.26
CA HIS A 112 6.20 16.56 27.16
C HIS A 112 5.88 17.81 26.31
N HIS A 113 6.77 18.81 26.29
CA HIS A 113 6.59 20.03 25.49
C HIS A 113 6.77 19.79 23.99
N ILE A 114 7.55 18.80 23.55
CA ILE A 114 7.77 18.44 22.15
C ILE A 114 6.61 17.57 21.63
N ASN A 115 5.94 16.82 22.52
CA ASN A 115 4.85 15.90 22.18
C ASN A 115 3.45 16.52 22.24
N ARG A 116 3.32 17.83 22.49
CA ARG A 116 2.04 18.53 22.68
C ARG A 116 1.04 18.35 21.53
N ASN A 117 1.50 18.07 20.30
CA ASN A 117 0.66 17.91 19.11
C ASN A 117 0.50 16.46 18.62
N ARG A 118 1.14 15.48 19.25
CA ARG A 118 0.83 14.07 19.05
C ARG A 118 -0.10 13.62 20.16
N SER A 119 -1.41 13.90 20.03
CA SER A 119 -2.40 13.10 20.74
C SER A 119 -2.05 11.64 20.47
N LEU A 120 -1.71 10.88 21.53
CA LEU A 120 -1.55 9.44 21.45
C LEU A 120 -2.89 8.89 20.94
N ARG A 121 -2.99 8.71 19.63
CA ARG A 121 -4.11 8.05 18.96
C ARG A 121 -4.08 6.58 19.38
N ARG A 122 -4.51 6.30 20.60
CA ARG A 122 -4.72 4.94 21.04
C ARG A 122 -5.89 4.38 20.23
N ALA A 123 -5.67 3.33 19.47
CA ALA A 123 -6.75 2.64 18.80
C ALA A 123 -7.82 2.27 19.81
N LEU A 124 -9.11 2.47 19.48
CA LEU A 124 -10.26 2.13 20.33
C LEU A 124 -10.22 0.67 20.77
N ALA A 125 -9.89 -0.18 19.81
CA ALA A 125 -9.63 -1.60 19.99
C ALA A 125 -8.65 -2.03 18.90
N GLN A 126 -7.80 -3.00 19.18
CA GLN A 126 -6.89 -3.55 18.19
C GLN A 126 -6.84 -5.08 18.36
N VAL A 127 -7.11 -5.79 17.29
CA VAL A 127 -6.94 -7.23 17.21
C VAL A 127 -5.47 -7.54 16.99
N ARG A 128 -4.93 -8.50 17.71
CA ARG A 128 -3.55 -8.94 17.54
C ARG A 128 -3.41 -9.61 16.17
N VAL A 129 -2.60 -9.02 15.31
CA VAL A 129 -2.35 -9.54 13.96
C VAL A 129 -1.09 -10.39 14.01
N THR A 130 -1.20 -11.64 13.58
CA THR A 130 -0.03 -12.45 13.27
C THR A 130 0.64 -11.86 12.04
N ARG A 131 1.90 -11.43 12.18
CA ARG A 131 2.65 -10.86 11.06
C ARG A 131 2.98 -11.99 10.08
N HIS A 132 2.35 -11.96 8.91
CA HIS A 132 2.77 -12.78 7.78
C HIS A 132 3.82 -12.02 6.99
N PHE A 133 4.95 -12.67 6.77
CA PHE A 133 6.00 -12.10 5.92
C PHE A 133 5.53 -12.07 4.47
N PRO A 134 5.75 -10.97 3.76
CA PRO A 134 5.43 -10.93 2.34
C PRO A 134 6.22 -12.01 1.60
N ARG A 135 5.54 -12.73 0.72
CA ARG A 135 6.20 -13.69 -0.19
C ARG A 135 7.16 -12.92 -1.11
N VAL A 136 8.37 -13.43 -1.23
CA VAL A 136 9.43 -12.97 -2.13
C VAL A 136 9.54 -13.98 -3.26
N PHE A 137 9.64 -13.51 -4.51
CA PHE A 137 9.88 -14.38 -5.65
C PHE A 137 11.35 -14.76 -5.74
N SER A 138 11.60 -16.00 -6.11
CA SER A 138 12.93 -16.43 -6.58
C SER A 138 13.18 -15.92 -8.01
N PRO A 139 14.44 -15.81 -8.46
CA PRO A 139 14.75 -15.42 -9.85
C PRO A 139 14.07 -16.30 -10.90
N ARG A 140 13.94 -17.62 -10.63
CA ARG A 140 13.23 -18.56 -11.51
C ARG A 140 11.74 -18.26 -11.61
N GLU A 141 11.09 -17.90 -10.51
CA GLU A 141 9.67 -17.51 -10.51
C GLU A 141 9.44 -16.18 -11.24
N VAL A 142 10.35 -15.21 -11.08
CA VAL A 142 10.31 -13.96 -11.83
C VAL A 142 10.42 -14.25 -13.33
N GLN A 143 11.39 -15.08 -13.74
CA GLN A 143 11.57 -15.46 -15.14
C GLN A 143 10.33 -16.16 -15.70
N ALA A 144 9.74 -17.10 -14.98
CA ALA A 144 8.51 -17.77 -15.38
C ALA A 144 7.33 -16.79 -15.60
N LEU A 145 7.21 -15.78 -14.74
CA LEU A 145 6.19 -14.72 -14.89
C LEU A 145 6.47 -13.83 -16.11
N LEU A 146 7.74 -13.52 -16.39
CA LEU A 146 8.14 -12.75 -17.57
C LEU A 146 7.89 -13.54 -18.88
N ASP A 147 8.16 -14.82 -18.88
CA ASP A 147 7.95 -15.70 -20.04
C ASP A 147 6.45 -15.96 -20.31
N ALA A 148 5.63 -15.91 -19.28
CA ALA A 148 4.18 -15.98 -19.40
C ALA A 148 3.54 -14.70 -20.00
N CYS A 149 4.29 -13.59 -20.07
CA CYS A 149 3.83 -12.34 -20.69
C CYS A 149 3.80 -12.49 -22.21
N MET A 150 2.59 -12.45 -22.78
CA MET A 150 2.40 -12.59 -24.23
C MET A 150 2.65 -11.30 -25.03
N ARG A 151 2.75 -10.16 -24.34
CA ARG A 151 2.84 -8.82 -24.95
C ARG A 151 4.03 -8.08 -24.40
N ARG A 152 4.68 -7.30 -25.27
CA ARG A 152 5.84 -6.47 -24.88
C ARG A 152 5.49 -5.47 -23.78
N ARG A 153 4.33 -4.82 -23.89
CA ARG A 153 3.82 -3.94 -22.84
C ARG A 153 3.75 -4.62 -21.48
N ASP A 154 3.17 -5.81 -21.44
CA ASP A 154 2.96 -6.53 -20.19
C ASP A 154 4.30 -7.01 -19.61
N ARG A 155 5.21 -7.47 -20.46
CA ARG A 155 6.59 -7.84 -20.08
C ARG A 155 7.37 -6.63 -19.56
N LEU A 156 7.30 -5.50 -20.23
CA LEU A 156 7.89 -4.23 -19.77
C LEU A 156 7.35 -3.83 -18.41
N LEU A 157 6.01 -3.88 -18.20
CA LEU A 157 5.41 -3.53 -16.91
C LEU A 157 5.90 -4.43 -15.78
N VAL A 158 5.94 -5.74 -15.99
CA VAL A 158 6.40 -6.71 -14.97
C VAL A 158 7.90 -6.51 -14.68
N SER A 159 8.74 -6.35 -15.72
CA SER A 159 10.16 -6.07 -15.56
C SER A 159 10.41 -4.76 -14.82
N LEU A 160 9.67 -3.71 -15.16
CA LEU A 160 9.74 -2.41 -14.50
C LEU A 160 9.41 -2.51 -13.01
N LEU A 161 8.34 -3.24 -12.65
CA LEU A 161 7.95 -3.43 -11.25
C LEU A 161 9.00 -4.22 -10.47
N TYR A 162 9.60 -5.22 -11.10
CA TYR A 162 10.65 -6.04 -10.49
C TYR A 162 11.93 -5.23 -10.26
N GLU A 163 12.41 -4.55 -11.28
CA GLU A 163 13.72 -3.90 -11.24
C GLU A 163 13.72 -2.57 -10.48
N SER A 164 12.62 -1.81 -10.53
CA SER A 164 12.53 -0.53 -9.83
C SER A 164 11.90 -0.61 -8.44
N GLY A 165 11.15 -1.66 -8.16
CA GLY A 165 10.34 -1.78 -6.95
C GLY A 165 9.26 -0.71 -6.80
N MET A 166 8.93 0.05 -7.85
CA MET A 166 7.91 1.12 -7.78
C MET A 166 6.52 0.57 -7.48
N ARG A 167 5.66 1.43 -6.96
CA ARG A 167 4.25 1.06 -6.77
C ARG A 167 3.52 1.04 -8.11
N ILE A 168 2.55 0.15 -8.25
CA ILE A 168 1.76 0.07 -9.51
C ILE A 168 1.14 1.41 -9.91
N GLY A 169 0.69 2.24 -8.95
CA GLY A 169 0.17 3.57 -9.25
C GLY A 169 1.25 4.54 -9.77
N GLN A 170 2.52 4.33 -9.45
CA GLN A 170 3.64 5.07 -10.04
C GLN A 170 3.88 4.62 -11.48
N ALA A 171 3.97 3.31 -11.72
CA ALA A 171 4.14 2.77 -13.07
C ALA A 171 3.01 3.21 -14.02
N LEU A 172 1.76 3.11 -13.60
CA LEU A 172 0.60 3.52 -14.42
C LEU A 172 0.49 5.03 -14.64
N GLY A 173 1.17 5.83 -13.84
CA GLY A 173 1.24 7.29 -13.98
C GLY A 173 2.41 7.78 -14.82
N LEU A 174 3.33 6.89 -15.26
CA LEU A 174 4.51 7.25 -16.04
C LEU A 174 4.12 7.85 -17.38
N ARG A 175 4.88 8.86 -17.77
CA ARG A 175 4.86 9.50 -19.08
C ARG A 175 6.14 9.14 -19.86
N HIS A 176 6.10 9.23 -21.17
CA HIS A 176 7.31 9.07 -21.98
C HIS A 176 8.38 10.11 -21.61
N ALA A 177 7.96 11.33 -21.27
CA ALA A 177 8.84 12.41 -20.80
C ALA A 177 9.52 12.11 -19.45
N ASP A 178 9.04 11.14 -18.67
CA ASP A 178 9.66 10.74 -17.40
C ASP A 178 10.80 9.73 -17.59
N ILE A 179 10.99 9.19 -18.81
CA ILE A 179 11.97 8.13 -19.10
C ILE A 179 13.16 8.71 -19.85
N ARG A 180 14.31 8.74 -19.18
CA ARG A 180 15.60 9.12 -19.78
C ARG A 180 16.36 7.86 -20.18
N SER A 181 16.06 7.35 -21.37
CA SER A 181 16.54 6.04 -21.82
C SER A 181 18.06 5.96 -21.94
N PHE A 182 18.74 7.03 -22.32
CA PHE A 182 20.19 7.07 -22.45
C PHE A 182 20.90 7.04 -21.10
N ASP A 183 20.28 7.62 -20.07
CA ASP A 183 20.84 7.69 -18.72
C ASP A 183 20.44 6.47 -17.85
N GLY A 184 19.50 5.65 -18.32
CA GLY A 184 18.94 4.57 -17.53
C GLY A 184 18.17 5.07 -16.31
N GLU A 185 17.44 6.18 -16.46
CA GLU A 185 16.77 6.84 -15.35
C GLU A 185 15.27 7.01 -15.61
N ILE A 186 14.49 6.87 -14.54
CA ILE A 186 13.04 7.09 -14.58
C ILE A 186 12.66 8.04 -13.44
N ASP A 187 11.99 9.13 -13.79
CA ASP A 187 11.50 10.11 -12.82
C ASP A 187 10.09 9.73 -12.35
N ILE A 188 9.94 9.59 -11.05
CA ILE A 188 8.65 9.34 -10.40
C ILE A 188 8.06 10.68 -9.97
N VAL A 189 7.16 11.21 -10.79
CA VAL A 189 6.56 12.53 -10.56
C VAL A 189 5.13 12.37 -10.05
N PRO A 190 4.79 12.94 -8.87
CA PRO A 190 3.42 12.96 -8.37
C PRO A 190 2.53 13.83 -9.27
N ARG A 191 1.48 13.23 -9.84
CA ARG A 191 0.51 13.93 -10.72
C ARG A 191 -0.91 13.46 -10.44
N ALA A 192 -1.89 14.28 -10.78
CA ALA A 192 -3.26 13.85 -10.98
C ALA A 192 -3.36 13.15 -12.35
N ASN A 193 -3.75 11.89 -12.36
CA ASN A 193 -3.82 11.07 -13.57
C ASN A 193 -5.26 10.72 -13.92
N SER A 194 -5.62 10.82 -15.21
CA SER A 194 -6.97 10.52 -15.72
C SER A 194 -7.39 9.07 -15.51
N ASN A 195 -6.44 8.13 -15.42
CA ASN A 195 -6.67 6.71 -15.10
C ASN A 195 -6.78 6.42 -13.60
N GLY A 196 -6.76 7.45 -12.74
CA GLY A 196 -6.82 7.31 -11.28
C GLY A 196 -5.53 6.81 -10.62
N ALA A 197 -4.44 6.65 -11.38
CA ALA A 197 -3.13 6.26 -10.86
C ALA A 197 -2.55 7.35 -9.95
N ARG A 198 -1.92 6.94 -8.84
CA ARG A 198 -1.34 7.87 -7.85
C ARG A 198 0.01 7.38 -7.35
N ALA A 199 0.97 8.28 -7.31
CA ALA A 199 2.34 7.98 -6.87
C ALA A 199 2.45 7.73 -5.36
N LYS A 200 1.55 8.22 -4.51
CA LYS A 200 1.65 8.25 -3.03
C LYS A 200 2.93 8.93 -2.47
N SER A 201 3.91 9.27 -3.30
CA SER A 201 5.03 10.14 -2.91
C SER A 201 4.55 11.59 -2.89
N ARG A 202 5.12 12.40 -1.98
CA ARG A 202 4.83 13.85 -1.91
C ARG A 202 5.76 14.66 -2.80
N SER A 203 6.95 14.13 -3.07
CA SER A 203 7.99 14.78 -3.88
C SER A 203 8.41 13.87 -5.02
N PRO A 204 8.85 14.42 -6.15
CA PRO A 204 9.45 13.65 -7.22
C PRO A 204 10.79 13.03 -6.75
N TYR A 205 11.15 11.91 -7.37
CA TYR A 205 12.45 11.26 -7.19
C TYR A 205 12.78 10.39 -8.40
N THR A 206 14.07 10.13 -8.61
CA THR A 206 14.58 9.36 -9.73
C THR A 206 14.94 7.93 -9.29
N VAL A 207 14.70 6.97 -10.18
CA VAL A 207 15.09 5.57 -10.02
C VAL A 207 15.96 5.17 -11.19
N HIS A 208 17.18 4.66 -10.90
CA HIS A 208 18.04 4.08 -11.92
C HIS A 208 17.61 2.66 -12.28
N VAL A 209 17.68 2.31 -13.55
CA VAL A 209 17.30 1.01 -14.09
C VAL A 209 18.34 0.52 -15.11
N SER A 210 18.29 -0.77 -15.46
CA SER A 210 19.26 -1.38 -16.36
C SER A 210 19.05 -0.95 -17.83
N LYS A 211 20.09 -1.15 -18.63
CA LYS A 211 20.04 -1.00 -20.08
C LYS A 211 19.08 -2.00 -20.73
N GLU A 212 18.97 -3.18 -20.13
CA GLU A 212 18.05 -4.24 -20.54
C GLU A 212 16.59 -3.81 -20.42
N LEU A 213 16.22 -3.12 -19.32
CA LEU A 213 14.88 -2.55 -19.17
C LEU A 213 14.62 -1.43 -20.19
N MET A 214 15.61 -0.59 -20.48
CA MET A 214 15.49 0.43 -21.51
C MET A 214 15.36 -0.17 -22.91
N ALA A 215 16.02 -1.28 -23.19
CA ALA A 215 15.85 -2.04 -24.44
C ALA A 215 14.43 -2.62 -24.57
N LEU A 216 13.86 -3.15 -23.48
CA LEU A 216 12.45 -3.59 -23.46
C LEU A 216 11.48 -2.42 -23.70
N TYR A 217 11.79 -1.25 -23.16
CA TYR A 217 10.99 -0.05 -23.42
C TYR A 217 11.04 0.37 -24.88
N ALA A 218 12.22 0.38 -25.49
CA ALA A 218 12.39 0.68 -26.93
C ALA A 218 11.69 -0.37 -27.81
N ASP A 219 11.81 -1.67 -27.49
CA ASP A 219 11.12 -2.76 -28.18
C ASP A 219 9.59 -2.61 -28.12
N TYR A 220 9.07 -2.22 -26.97
CA TYR A 220 7.64 -1.92 -26.82
C TYR A 220 7.21 -0.74 -27.68
N LEU A 221 7.99 0.36 -27.71
CA LEU A 221 7.68 1.55 -28.52
C LEU A 221 7.65 1.23 -30.00
N VAL A 222 8.64 0.49 -30.48
CA VAL A 222 8.78 0.19 -31.92
C VAL A 222 7.70 -0.79 -32.40
N HIS A 223 7.33 -1.78 -31.63
CA HIS A 223 6.54 -2.90 -32.12
C HIS A 223 5.08 -2.94 -31.64
N GLU A 224 4.74 -2.30 -30.54
CA GLU A 224 3.39 -2.38 -29.97
C GLU A 224 2.75 -1.03 -29.66
N HIS A 225 3.55 -0.01 -29.32
CA HIS A 225 3.01 1.31 -29.02
C HIS A 225 2.53 2.00 -30.29
N LYS A 226 1.33 2.57 -30.23
CA LYS A 226 0.76 3.35 -31.34
C LYS A 226 0.65 4.81 -30.90
N GLU A 227 0.50 5.69 -31.86
CA GLU A 227 0.26 7.10 -31.61
C GLU A 227 -1.00 7.32 -30.76
N THR A 228 -0.91 8.18 -29.78
CA THR A 228 -2.00 8.53 -28.87
C THR A 228 -2.05 10.04 -28.65
N SER A 229 -3.21 10.53 -28.22
CA SER A 229 -3.41 11.94 -27.84
C SER A 229 -2.84 12.30 -26.47
N HIS A 230 -2.13 11.39 -25.82
CA HIS A 230 -1.57 11.58 -24.47
C HIS A 230 -0.22 10.89 -24.32
N ASP A 231 0.54 11.26 -23.32
CA ASP A 231 1.92 10.88 -23.08
C ASP A 231 2.08 9.70 -22.10
N TYR A 232 1.06 8.87 -21.87
CA TYR A 232 1.18 7.72 -20.98
C TYR A 232 1.96 6.57 -21.60
N VAL A 233 2.90 5.98 -20.84
CA VAL A 233 3.67 4.81 -21.28
C VAL A 233 2.80 3.56 -21.42
N PHE A 234 1.94 3.29 -20.43
CA PHE A 234 1.11 2.09 -20.44
C PHE A 234 -0.31 2.36 -20.91
N VAL A 235 -0.65 1.81 -22.06
CA VAL A 235 -1.89 2.08 -22.79
C VAL A 235 -2.62 0.77 -23.10
N ASN A 236 -3.94 0.80 -23.19
CA ASN A 236 -4.79 -0.33 -23.59
C ASN A 236 -4.85 -0.45 -25.11
N TRP A 237 -4.24 -1.50 -25.67
CA TRP A 237 -4.25 -1.74 -27.13
C TRP A 237 -5.21 -2.85 -27.57
N TRP A 238 -5.63 -3.75 -26.67
CA TRP A 238 -6.34 -4.99 -27.06
C TRP A 238 -7.66 -5.21 -26.34
N SER A 239 -7.93 -4.51 -25.27
CA SER A 239 -9.17 -4.69 -24.50
C SER A 239 -9.51 -3.42 -23.72
N GLY A 240 -10.79 -3.26 -23.41
CA GLY A 240 -11.30 -2.06 -22.77
C GLY A 240 -11.35 -0.89 -23.76
N ARG A 241 -11.20 0.33 -23.25
CA ARG A 241 -11.14 1.53 -24.11
C ARG A 241 -9.76 1.59 -24.78
N ILE A 242 -9.72 1.26 -26.06
CA ILE A 242 -8.49 1.27 -26.88
C ILE A 242 -7.89 2.69 -26.92
N GLY A 243 -6.57 2.76 -26.80
CA GLY A 243 -5.83 4.04 -26.77
C GLY A 243 -5.92 4.77 -25.42
N ALA A 244 -6.72 4.30 -24.46
CA ALA A 244 -6.77 4.91 -23.14
C ALA A 244 -5.65 4.40 -22.21
N PRO A 245 -5.18 5.22 -21.27
CA PRO A 245 -4.21 4.80 -20.28
C PRO A 245 -4.69 3.58 -19.47
N MET A 246 -3.79 2.65 -19.19
CA MET A 246 -4.10 1.48 -18.37
C MET A 246 -4.57 1.87 -16.99
N THR A 247 -5.57 1.15 -16.46
CA THR A 247 -6.11 1.32 -15.12
C THR A 247 -5.60 0.23 -14.18
N TYR A 248 -5.80 0.43 -12.88
CA TYR A 248 -5.47 -0.59 -11.89
C TYR A 248 -6.23 -1.90 -12.11
N SER A 249 -7.49 -1.85 -12.56
CA SER A 249 -8.27 -3.06 -12.88
C SER A 249 -7.66 -3.86 -14.02
N THR A 250 -7.18 -3.21 -15.08
CA THR A 250 -6.47 -3.87 -16.20
C THR A 250 -5.24 -4.64 -15.70
N VAL A 251 -4.49 -4.07 -14.75
CA VAL A 251 -3.33 -4.73 -14.16
C VAL A 251 -3.74 -5.92 -13.29
N ILE A 252 -4.79 -5.80 -12.49
CA ILE A 252 -5.30 -6.95 -11.70
C ILE A 252 -5.67 -8.11 -12.63
N ASP A 253 -6.32 -7.84 -13.76
CA ASP A 253 -6.66 -8.88 -14.74
C ASP A 253 -5.43 -9.49 -15.41
N LEU A 254 -4.40 -8.68 -15.71
CA LEU A 254 -3.12 -9.18 -16.17
C LEU A 254 -2.49 -10.15 -15.15
N PHE A 255 -2.36 -9.71 -13.88
CA PHE A 255 -1.74 -10.54 -12.85
C PHE A 255 -2.54 -11.79 -12.52
N ARG A 256 -3.88 -11.75 -12.66
CA ARG A 256 -4.72 -12.94 -12.54
C ARG A 256 -4.43 -13.94 -13.66
N LYS A 257 -4.26 -13.48 -14.91
CA LYS A 257 -3.89 -14.31 -16.06
C LYS A 257 -2.48 -14.90 -15.89
N LEU A 258 -1.50 -14.12 -15.45
CA LEU A 258 -0.15 -14.59 -15.18
C LEU A 258 -0.15 -15.67 -14.08
N SER A 259 -0.88 -15.42 -12.98
CA SER A 259 -1.02 -16.40 -11.89
C SER A 259 -1.66 -17.71 -12.36
N SER A 260 -2.70 -17.64 -13.20
CA SER A 260 -3.33 -18.83 -13.77
C SER A 260 -2.39 -19.64 -14.68
N LYS A 261 -1.58 -18.93 -15.50
CA LYS A 261 -0.66 -19.59 -16.43
C LYS A 261 0.55 -20.25 -15.75
N THR A 262 1.07 -19.63 -14.70
CA THR A 262 2.30 -20.07 -14.03
C THR A 262 2.03 -20.92 -12.78
N GLY A 263 0.78 -20.95 -12.29
CA GLY A 263 0.47 -21.54 -10.98
C GLY A 263 0.98 -20.70 -9.80
N LEU A 264 1.65 -19.57 -10.06
CA LEU A 264 2.23 -18.70 -9.03
C LEU A 264 1.25 -17.61 -8.65
N ARG A 265 0.93 -17.45 -7.37
CA ARG A 265 0.21 -16.27 -6.91
C ARG A 265 1.10 -15.04 -7.09
N ALA A 266 0.76 -14.16 -8.02
CA ALA A 266 1.50 -12.95 -8.30
C ALA A 266 0.64 -11.68 -8.15
N THR A 267 1.21 -10.65 -7.54
CA THR A 267 0.61 -9.31 -7.45
C THR A 267 1.69 -8.25 -7.64
N PRO A 268 1.35 -7.04 -8.11
CA PRO A 268 2.33 -5.96 -8.26
C PRO A 268 3.13 -5.66 -6.98
N HIS A 269 2.49 -5.81 -5.83
CA HIS A 269 3.12 -5.50 -4.55
C HIS A 269 4.20 -6.50 -4.15
N MET A 270 4.06 -7.77 -4.60
CA MET A 270 5.06 -8.81 -4.35
C MET A 270 6.39 -8.51 -5.08
N PHE A 271 6.36 -7.93 -6.28
CA PHE A 271 7.57 -7.51 -6.98
C PHE A 271 8.34 -6.44 -6.20
N ARG A 272 7.62 -5.49 -5.64
CA ARG A 272 8.24 -4.48 -4.77
C ARG A 272 8.86 -5.08 -3.50
N HIS A 273 8.20 -6.08 -2.90
CA HIS A 273 8.78 -6.81 -1.77
C HIS A 273 10.02 -7.60 -2.17
N THR A 274 9.97 -8.26 -3.32
CA THR A 274 11.12 -8.99 -3.88
C THR A 274 12.30 -8.06 -4.10
N HIS A 275 12.10 -6.96 -4.82
CA HIS A 275 13.13 -5.96 -5.08
C HIS A 275 13.78 -5.43 -3.80
N ALA A 276 12.97 -5.03 -2.81
CA ALA A 276 13.49 -4.52 -1.56
C ALA A 276 14.29 -5.56 -0.77
N THR A 277 13.82 -6.81 -0.75
CA THR A 277 14.51 -7.91 -0.07
C THR A 277 15.82 -8.24 -0.75
N GLU A 278 15.86 -8.28 -2.08
CA GLU A 278 17.09 -8.51 -2.85
C GLU A 278 18.14 -7.43 -2.61
N LEU A 279 17.76 -6.16 -2.59
CA LEU A 279 18.67 -5.06 -2.29
C LEU A 279 19.27 -5.18 -0.88
N LEU A 280 18.43 -5.49 0.12
CA LEU A 280 18.91 -5.68 1.50
C LEU A 280 19.85 -6.90 1.61
N ARG A 281 19.53 -8.02 0.94
CA ARG A 281 20.40 -9.18 0.85
C ARG A 281 21.73 -8.89 0.14
N ALA A 282 21.69 -8.02 -0.87
CA ALA A 282 22.88 -7.50 -1.54
C ALA A 282 23.70 -6.54 -0.67
N GLY A 283 23.27 -6.22 0.56
CA GLY A 283 23.98 -5.38 1.50
C GLY A 283 23.70 -3.88 1.38
N TRP A 284 22.65 -3.49 0.67
CA TRP A 284 22.26 -2.09 0.60
C TRP A 284 21.77 -1.59 1.97
N ASP A 285 22.17 -0.39 2.34
CA ASP A 285 21.67 0.27 3.55
C ASP A 285 20.14 0.51 3.45
N ALA A 286 19.44 0.28 4.57
CA ALA A 286 17.99 0.42 4.63
C ALA A 286 17.49 1.84 4.28
N ALA A 287 18.31 2.87 4.52
CA ALA A 287 17.95 4.24 4.17
C ALA A 287 18.00 4.45 2.65
N TYR A 288 18.98 3.85 1.95
CA TYR A 288 19.01 3.87 0.48
C TYR A 288 17.84 3.10 -0.12
N VAL A 289 17.53 1.90 0.41
CA VAL A 289 16.36 1.13 -0.02
C VAL A 289 15.07 1.92 0.22
N GLN A 290 14.93 2.58 1.36
CA GLN A 290 13.80 3.48 1.65
C GLN A 290 13.66 4.56 0.59
N ARG A 291 14.76 5.26 0.27
CA ARG A 291 14.79 6.37 -0.70
C ARG A 291 14.40 5.87 -2.10
N ARG A 292 15.00 4.76 -2.55
CA ARG A 292 14.71 4.13 -3.85
C ARG A 292 13.24 3.73 -3.97
N LEU A 293 12.65 3.22 -2.90
CA LEU A 293 11.24 2.84 -2.88
C LEU A 293 10.28 4.03 -2.69
N GLY A 294 10.77 5.21 -2.35
CA GLY A 294 9.93 6.36 -2.00
C GLY A 294 9.04 6.10 -0.78
N HIS A 295 9.61 5.50 0.29
CA HIS A 295 8.93 5.36 1.57
C HIS A 295 9.11 6.65 2.38
N ALA A 296 8.00 7.23 2.84
CA ALA A 296 8.04 8.44 3.66
C ALA A 296 8.71 8.22 5.03
N GLN A 297 8.75 6.97 5.52
CA GLN A 297 9.31 6.61 6.82
C GLN A 297 10.17 5.35 6.70
N ILE A 298 11.38 5.38 7.27
CA ILE A 298 12.32 4.25 7.31
C ILE A 298 11.72 3.05 8.05
N GLN A 299 10.89 3.31 9.07
CA GLN A 299 10.23 2.26 9.83
C GLN A 299 9.38 1.33 8.97
N THR A 300 8.84 1.84 7.84
CA THR A 300 8.13 1.00 6.87
C THR A 300 9.06 -0.04 6.23
N THR A 301 10.27 0.36 5.87
CA THR A 301 11.29 -0.54 5.31
C THR A 301 11.76 -1.53 6.36
N VAL A 302 12.15 -1.05 7.53
CA VAL A 302 12.65 -1.89 8.63
C VAL A 302 11.58 -2.88 9.11
N ASN A 303 10.35 -2.44 9.34
CA ASN A 303 9.26 -3.32 9.81
C ASN A 303 8.82 -4.35 8.78
N THR A 304 8.99 -4.06 7.50
CA THR A 304 8.60 -4.98 6.41
C THR A 304 9.70 -5.96 6.05
N TYR A 305 10.96 -5.53 6.13
CA TYR A 305 12.12 -6.27 5.64
C TYR A 305 13.18 -6.57 6.71
N GLY A 306 13.04 -6.03 7.92
CA GLY A 306 13.98 -6.24 9.04
C GLY A 306 14.00 -7.67 9.59
N HIS A 307 13.34 -8.60 8.92
CA HIS A 307 13.32 -10.03 9.23
C HIS A 307 14.20 -10.81 8.24
N LEU A 308 15.40 -10.29 7.99
CA LEU A 308 16.44 -11.09 7.35
C LEU A 308 16.60 -12.38 8.17
N SER A 309 16.60 -13.52 7.51
CA SER A 309 16.70 -14.81 8.19
C SER A 309 18.04 -14.92 8.94
N THR A 310 18.12 -15.82 9.90
CA THR A 310 19.40 -16.11 10.58
C THR A 310 20.48 -16.52 9.57
N GLY A 311 20.10 -17.16 8.46
CA GLY A 311 20.99 -17.45 7.33
C GLY A 311 21.51 -16.20 6.63
N ASP A 312 20.62 -15.22 6.33
CA ASP A 312 21.03 -13.93 5.72
C ASP A 312 22.04 -13.19 6.63
N MET A 313 21.85 -13.22 7.96
CA MET A 313 22.77 -12.63 8.93
C MET A 313 24.15 -13.34 8.91
N GLY A 314 24.15 -14.67 8.80
CA GLY A 314 25.38 -15.45 8.69
C GLY A 314 26.19 -15.10 7.43
N GLU A 315 25.53 -14.99 6.29
CA GLU A 315 26.17 -14.59 5.02
C GLU A 315 26.72 -13.16 5.08
N MET A 316 25.99 -12.22 5.65
CA MET A 316 26.43 -10.83 5.86
C MET A 316 27.66 -10.79 6.77
N PHE A 317 27.67 -11.56 7.86
CA PHE A 317 28.83 -11.65 8.75
C PHE A 317 30.05 -12.27 8.06
N ALA A 318 29.88 -13.33 7.29
CA ALA A 318 30.95 -13.94 6.52
C ALA A 318 31.53 -12.99 5.45
N ARG A 319 30.68 -12.14 4.84
CA ARG A 319 31.10 -11.09 3.91
C ARG A 319 31.93 -10.02 4.64
N TYR A 320 31.46 -9.53 5.78
CA TYR A 320 32.19 -8.57 6.62
C TYR A 320 33.56 -9.09 7.02
N GLN A 321 33.67 -10.36 7.41
CA GLN A 321 34.95 -10.96 7.74
C GLN A 321 35.91 -10.99 6.54
N ARG A 322 35.42 -11.31 5.33
CA ARG A 322 36.25 -11.31 4.09
C ARG A 322 36.70 -9.91 3.71
N GLU A 323 35.89 -8.88 3.89
CA GLU A 323 36.25 -7.50 3.61
C GLU A 323 37.27 -6.94 4.61
N ARG A 324 37.21 -7.40 5.87
CA ARG A 324 38.17 -7.03 6.93
C ARG A 324 39.53 -7.71 6.79
N ALA A 325 39.60 -8.83 6.10
CA ALA A 325 40.85 -9.60 5.89
C ALA A 325 41.60 -9.16 4.62
N ARG A 326 41.07 -8.20 3.87
CA ARG A 326 41.72 -7.50 2.74
C ARG A 326 42.36 -6.20 3.19
#